data_32055c6c97a93f6ee406df6424341ddb
#
_entry.id   32055c6c97a93f6ee406df6424341ddb
#
_cell.length_a   1.000
_cell.length_b   1.000
_cell.length_c   1.000
_cell.angle_alpha   90.00
_cell.angle_beta   90.00
_cell.angle_gamma   90.00
#
_symmetry.space_group_name_H-M   'P 1'
#
loop_
_entity.id
_entity.type
_entity.pdbx_description
1 polymer ?
#
loop_
_entity_poly.entity_id
_entity_poly.type
_entity_poly.pdbx_seq_one_letter_code
_entity_poly.pdbx_strand_id
1 'polypeptide(L)'
;MQHASTVIVGAGAAGSVIAARMTENGAHDVLLLEAGPDYPPGTRLPGDLVDGTRNSMRAHDWGYSMTPMPRGTRMDYPRGRVVGGSSAVNTCIALRGMPYDFDEWAAFGLPDWSWERCRPAFLRLEHDRDKQDAHHGSAGPIPIRRHASAELATWQAAFLAACDELGYAQNPDANRPDTTGSAPHPMNKVNGERMGAARCYLTADVRARPGLRIKAETHVVRVLFEGLRVVGVEVTSGGERSVIHADRVVLASGAISTPGILLRSGIGPRAEL
;
A
#
# COMPACT_ATOMS: atom_id res chain seq x y z
N MET A 1 -0.79 30.26 -8.75
CA MET A 1 -1.17 29.34 -7.64
C MET A 1 -1.35 27.94 -8.23
N GLN A 2 -0.83 26.91 -7.55
CA GLN A 2 -1.01 25.53 -8.03
C GLN A 2 -2.38 25.02 -7.59
N HIS A 3 -3.16 24.49 -8.52
CA HIS A 3 -4.50 23.92 -8.29
C HIS A 3 -4.60 22.53 -8.93
N ALA A 4 -5.39 21.64 -8.29
CA ALA A 4 -5.82 20.37 -8.84
C ALA A 4 -7.25 20.08 -8.38
N SER A 5 -8.08 19.48 -9.21
CA SER A 5 -9.43 19.09 -8.78
C SER A 5 -9.42 18.08 -7.64
N THR A 6 -8.45 17.16 -7.67
CA THR A 6 -8.23 16.21 -6.57
C THR A 6 -6.73 16.14 -6.21
N VAL A 7 -6.41 16.35 -4.94
CA VAL A 7 -5.09 16.08 -4.37
C VAL A 7 -5.15 14.77 -3.58
N ILE A 8 -4.27 13.83 -3.93
CA ILE A 8 -4.07 12.58 -3.17
C ILE A 8 -2.76 12.71 -2.39
N VAL A 9 -2.84 12.57 -1.08
CA VAL A 9 -1.71 12.70 -0.15
C VAL A 9 -1.16 11.34 0.21
N GLY A 10 0.05 11.05 -0.23
CA GLY A 10 0.75 9.76 -0.08
C GLY A 10 0.61 8.87 -1.30
N ALA A 11 1.71 8.63 -2.00
CA ALA A 11 1.81 7.70 -3.13
C ALA A 11 2.12 6.25 -2.69
N GLY A 12 1.64 5.84 -1.52
CA GLY A 12 1.74 4.48 -1.02
C GLY A 12 0.83 3.49 -1.76
N ALA A 13 0.58 2.33 -1.16
CA ALA A 13 -0.26 1.29 -1.76
C ALA A 13 -1.65 1.81 -2.17
N ALA A 14 -2.35 2.52 -1.27
CA ALA A 14 -3.67 3.05 -1.55
C ALA A 14 -3.63 4.21 -2.55
N GLY A 15 -2.77 5.22 -2.32
CA GLY A 15 -2.72 6.41 -3.18
C GLY A 15 -2.32 6.12 -4.62
N SER A 16 -1.40 5.19 -4.85
CA SER A 16 -1.03 4.74 -6.20
C SER A 16 -2.21 4.11 -6.94
N VAL A 17 -2.99 3.27 -6.26
CA VAL A 17 -4.19 2.63 -6.83
C VAL A 17 -5.26 3.67 -7.14
N ILE A 18 -5.57 4.55 -6.17
CA ILE A 18 -6.59 5.58 -6.33
C ILE A 18 -6.24 6.50 -7.50
N ALA A 19 -4.98 6.99 -7.59
CA ALA A 19 -4.53 7.85 -8.66
C ALA A 19 -4.66 7.18 -10.04
N ALA A 20 -4.23 5.92 -10.15
CA ALA A 20 -4.35 5.16 -11.38
C ALA A 20 -5.80 4.96 -11.80
N ARG A 21 -6.68 4.60 -10.85
CA ARG A 21 -8.10 4.33 -11.14
C ARG A 21 -8.90 5.60 -11.43
N MET A 22 -8.68 6.67 -10.70
CA MET A 22 -9.37 7.94 -10.96
C MET A 22 -9.05 8.55 -12.34
N THR A 23 -7.89 8.24 -12.90
CA THR A 23 -7.46 8.78 -14.19
C THR A 23 -7.71 7.85 -15.39
N GLU A 24 -8.35 6.69 -15.19
CA GLU A 24 -8.62 5.72 -16.26
C GLU A 24 -9.45 6.32 -17.40
N ASN A 25 -10.44 7.14 -17.08
CA ASN A 25 -11.38 7.70 -18.07
C ASN A 25 -11.06 9.13 -18.48
N GLY A 26 -9.90 9.67 -18.08
CA GLY A 26 -9.49 11.04 -18.43
C GLY A 26 -10.34 12.18 -17.82
N ALA A 27 -11.32 11.85 -16.97
CA ALA A 27 -12.30 12.81 -16.44
C ALA A 27 -11.81 13.62 -15.24
N HIS A 28 -10.66 13.28 -14.64
CA HIS A 28 -10.18 13.89 -13.40
C HIS A 28 -8.78 14.52 -13.56
N ASP A 29 -8.60 15.70 -12.97
CA ASP A 29 -7.28 16.31 -12.76
C ASP A 29 -6.80 15.92 -11.34
N VAL A 30 -5.87 14.99 -11.29
CA VAL A 30 -5.34 14.38 -10.07
C VAL A 30 -3.88 14.78 -9.87
N LEU A 31 -3.57 15.30 -8.69
CA LEU A 31 -2.22 15.52 -8.22
C LEU A 31 -1.91 14.56 -7.07
N LEU A 32 -1.01 13.62 -7.32
CA LEU A 32 -0.52 12.67 -6.33
C LEU A 32 0.76 13.21 -5.68
N LEU A 33 0.74 13.39 -4.37
CA LEU A 33 1.85 13.92 -3.57
C LEU A 33 2.55 12.80 -2.80
N GLU A 34 3.90 12.83 -2.78
CA GLU A 34 4.71 11.91 -1.98
C GLU A 34 5.85 12.66 -1.29
N ALA A 35 6.10 12.36 -0.04
CA ALA A 35 7.15 12.98 0.75
C ALA A 35 8.55 12.45 0.43
N GLY A 36 8.65 11.23 -0.07
CA GLY A 36 9.90 10.59 -0.49
C GLY A 36 10.21 10.78 -1.97
N PRO A 37 11.32 10.21 -2.44
CA PRO A 37 11.72 10.25 -3.85
C PRO A 37 10.81 9.43 -4.75
N ASP A 38 10.90 9.70 -6.05
CA ASP A 38 10.26 8.94 -7.12
C ASP A 38 11.31 8.30 -8.03
N TYR A 39 11.01 7.10 -8.47
CA TYR A 39 11.80 6.34 -9.44
C TYR A 39 10.87 5.90 -10.59
N PRO A 40 10.56 6.79 -11.55
CA PRO A 40 9.64 6.48 -12.63
C PRO A 40 10.17 5.37 -13.55
N PRO A 41 9.28 4.67 -14.28
CA PRO A 41 9.66 3.68 -15.27
C PRO A 41 10.73 4.20 -16.23
N GLY A 42 11.76 3.39 -16.50
CA GLY A 42 12.93 3.79 -17.28
C GLY A 42 14.10 4.32 -16.46
N THR A 43 13.90 4.63 -15.18
CA THR A 43 15.01 4.96 -14.26
C THR A 43 15.52 3.71 -13.55
N ARG A 44 16.80 3.71 -13.18
CA ARG A 44 17.38 2.61 -12.39
C ARG A 44 16.81 2.66 -10.97
N LEU A 45 16.08 1.61 -10.58
CA LEU A 45 15.63 1.46 -9.20
C LEU A 45 16.83 1.16 -8.28
N PRO A 46 16.88 1.77 -7.07
CA PRO A 46 17.77 1.34 -6.00
C PRO A 46 17.61 -0.15 -5.67
N GLY A 47 18.72 -0.82 -5.35
CA GLY A 47 18.72 -2.27 -5.10
C GLY A 47 17.79 -2.71 -3.96
N ASP A 48 17.66 -1.90 -2.92
CA ASP A 48 16.76 -2.16 -1.80
C ASP A 48 15.27 -2.09 -2.17
N LEU A 49 14.91 -1.35 -3.21
CA LEU A 49 13.54 -1.31 -3.75
C LEU A 49 13.26 -2.45 -4.72
N VAL A 50 14.29 -2.95 -5.43
CA VAL A 50 14.17 -4.09 -6.35
C VAL A 50 14.08 -5.40 -5.57
N ASP A 51 15.02 -5.61 -4.62
CA ASP A 51 15.17 -6.87 -3.90
C ASP A 51 13.93 -7.19 -3.04
N GLY A 52 13.12 -8.12 -3.51
CA GLY A 52 11.93 -8.64 -2.81
C GLY A 52 12.24 -9.76 -1.82
N THR A 53 13.52 -10.13 -1.61
CA THR A 53 13.91 -11.19 -0.68
C THR A 53 14.10 -10.68 0.75
N ARG A 54 14.23 -9.38 0.91
CA ARG A 54 14.40 -8.71 2.22
C ARG A 54 13.69 -7.35 2.26
N ASN A 55 13.39 -6.87 3.47
CA ASN A 55 12.86 -5.53 3.66
C ASN A 55 13.93 -4.47 3.44
N SER A 56 13.58 -3.33 2.85
CA SER A 56 14.36 -2.12 3.00
C SER A 56 13.95 -1.42 4.31
N MET A 57 14.88 -1.34 5.26
CA MET A 57 14.57 -0.83 6.61
C MET A 57 15.27 0.50 6.94
N ARG A 58 16.00 1.09 5.98
CA ARG A 58 16.83 2.30 6.26
C ARG A 58 16.82 3.33 5.14
N ALA A 59 17.05 2.92 3.89
CA ALA A 59 17.31 3.86 2.80
C ALA A 59 16.09 4.69 2.39
N HIS A 60 14.89 4.11 2.45
CA HIS A 60 13.62 4.75 2.07
C HIS A 60 12.61 4.69 3.21
N ASP A 61 13.06 5.04 4.41
CA ASP A 61 12.28 4.93 5.64
C ASP A 61 11.97 6.30 6.27
N TRP A 62 10.84 6.38 6.98
CA TRP A 62 10.47 7.55 7.76
C TRP A 62 11.28 7.71 9.05
N GLY A 63 11.97 6.67 9.51
CA GLY A 63 12.71 6.66 10.76
C GLY A 63 11.82 6.63 12.01
N TYR A 64 10.62 6.08 11.91
CA TYR A 64 9.75 5.93 13.07
C TYR A 64 10.29 4.88 14.04
N SER A 65 9.96 5.08 15.31
CA SER A 65 10.20 4.10 16.36
C SER A 65 8.99 3.99 17.25
N MET A 66 8.85 2.86 17.89
CA MET A 66 7.76 2.59 18.83
C MET A 66 8.27 1.92 20.10
N THR A 67 7.51 2.04 21.16
CA THR A 67 7.66 1.26 22.40
C THR A 67 6.39 0.45 22.55
N PRO A 68 6.39 -0.85 22.19
CA PRO A 68 5.16 -1.65 22.09
C PRO A 68 4.51 -1.92 23.46
N MET A 69 5.26 -1.76 24.53
CA MET A 69 4.75 -1.86 25.90
C MET A 69 5.26 -0.69 26.74
N PRO A 70 4.51 -0.23 27.78
CA PRO A 70 4.87 0.94 28.59
C PRO A 70 6.27 0.92 29.20
N ARG A 71 6.84 -0.28 29.45
CA ARG A 71 8.19 -0.52 29.97
C ARG A 71 9.08 -1.29 28.99
N GLY A 72 8.68 -1.34 27.71
CA GLY A 72 9.38 -2.09 26.67
C GLY A 72 10.58 -1.34 26.10
N THR A 73 11.41 -2.07 25.36
CA THR A 73 12.52 -1.50 24.60
C THR A 73 11.98 -0.74 23.39
N ARG A 74 12.57 0.41 23.10
CA ARG A 74 12.31 1.16 21.86
C ARG A 74 12.79 0.34 20.66
N MET A 75 11.93 0.20 19.65
CA MET A 75 12.17 -0.56 18.43
C MET A 75 11.98 0.33 17.22
N ASP A 76 12.72 0.06 16.15
CA ASP A 76 12.45 0.66 14.85
C ASP A 76 11.06 0.23 14.34
N TYR A 77 10.35 1.17 13.73
CA TYR A 77 9.03 0.95 13.16
C TYR A 77 9.01 1.40 11.70
N PRO A 78 9.68 0.65 10.80
CA PRO A 78 9.92 1.10 9.44
C PRO A 78 8.62 1.28 8.64
N ARG A 79 8.57 2.40 7.91
CA ARG A 79 7.50 2.74 6.96
C ARG A 79 8.12 3.41 5.75
N GLY A 80 7.73 2.95 4.56
CA GLY A 80 8.30 3.46 3.32
C GLY A 80 8.01 4.94 3.08
N ARG A 81 9.07 5.69 2.79
CA ARG A 81 9.06 7.09 2.36
C ARG A 81 9.62 7.17 0.95
N VAL A 82 8.77 6.84 -0.01
CA VAL A 82 9.09 6.73 -1.44
C VAL A 82 7.79 6.55 -2.21
N VAL A 83 7.75 6.89 -3.49
CA VAL A 83 6.61 6.52 -4.34
C VAL A 83 6.46 4.99 -4.35
N GLY A 84 5.30 4.51 -3.92
CA GLY A 84 5.01 3.11 -3.58
C GLY A 84 4.85 2.87 -2.08
N GLY A 85 5.32 3.79 -1.23
CA GLY A 85 5.22 3.70 0.24
C GLY A 85 5.76 2.39 0.78
N SER A 86 5.11 1.84 1.80
CA SER A 86 5.54 0.57 2.41
C SER A 86 5.44 -0.63 1.47
N SER A 87 4.64 -0.57 0.38
CA SER A 87 4.63 -1.64 -0.63
C SER A 87 5.91 -1.72 -1.47
N ALA A 88 6.72 -0.65 -1.48
CA ALA A 88 8.02 -0.61 -2.16
C ALA A 88 9.17 -1.15 -1.29
N VAL A 89 8.96 -1.39 0.01
CA VAL A 89 10.02 -1.75 0.96
C VAL A 89 9.73 -3.01 1.79
N ASN A 90 8.53 -3.60 1.68
CA ASN A 90 8.06 -4.76 2.45
C ASN A 90 8.64 -6.11 1.96
N THR A 91 8.24 -7.20 2.61
CA THR A 91 8.62 -8.60 2.24
C THR A 91 7.74 -9.22 1.16
N CYS A 92 6.88 -8.46 0.51
CA CYS A 92 6.03 -8.93 -0.61
C CYS A 92 4.99 -10.00 -0.26
N ILE A 93 4.65 -10.21 1.01
CA ILE A 93 3.57 -11.15 1.38
C ILE A 93 2.25 -10.53 0.96
N ALA A 94 1.44 -11.27 0.19
CA ALA A 94 0.19 -10.83 -0.42
C ALA A 94 -1.00 -11.66 0.07
N LEU A 95 -1.13 -11.78 1.38
CA LEU A 95 -2.25 -12.46 2.03
C LEU A 95 -3.50 -11.57 2.02
N ARG A 96 -4.64 -12.19 1.74
CA ARG A 96 -5.96 -11.58 1.95
C ARG A 96 -6.43 -11.81 3.39
N GLY A 97 -7.28 -10.91 3.89
CA GLY A 97 -8.10 -11.20 5.06
C GLY A 97 -9.10 -12.33 4.77
N MET A 98 -9.52 -13.03 5.79
CA MET A 98 -10.54 -14.06 5.68
C MET A 98 -11.94 -13.44 5.55
N PRO A 99 -12.94 -14.14 4.98
CA PRO A 99 -14.30 -13.62 4.86
C PRO A 99 -14.85 -13.03 6.16
N TYR A 100 -14.64 -13.69 7.27
CA TYR A 100 -15.15 -13.24 8.58
C TYR A 100 -14.55 -11.89 9.03
N ASP A 101 -13.31 -11.55 8.65
CA ASP A 101 -12.69 -10.25 8.96
C ASP A 101 -13.49 -9.10 8.32
N PHE A 102 -13.94 -9.29 7.09
CA PHE A 102 -14.73 -8.30 6.34
C PHE A 102 -16.19 -8.27 6.82
N ASP A 103 -16.75 -9.42 7.13
CA ASP A 103 -18.13 -9.51 7.62
C ASP A 103 -18.24 -8.92 9.06
N GLU A 104 -17.18 -9.00 9.86
CA GLU A 104 -17.08 -8.27 11.12
C GLU A 104 -17.09 -6.75 10.89
N TRP A 105 -16.35 -6.22 9.89
CA TRP A 105 -16.42 -4.80 9.55
C TRP A 105 -17.83 -4.38 9.10
N ALA A 106 -18.49 -5.23 8.32
CA ALA A 106 -19.88 -4.98 7.94
C ALA A 106 -20.81 -4.92 9.15
N ALA A 107 -20.62 -5.79 10.13
CA ALA A 107 -21.39 -5.82 11.38
C ALA A 107 -21.16 -4.57 12.26
N PHE A 108 -20.00 -3.92 12.16
CA PHE A 108 -19.73 -2.62 12.80
C PHE A 108 -20.40 -1.42 12.08
N GLY A 109 -21.31 -1.65 11.15
CA GLY A 109 -22.03 -0.61 10.43
C GLY A 109 -21.38 -0.17 9.12
N LEU A 110 -20.51 -0.99 8.55
CA LEU A 110 -19.81 -0.75 7.29
C LEU A 110 -20.21 -1.79 6.22
N PRO A 111 -21.49 -1.84 5.78
CA PRO A 111 -22.01 -2.92 4.93
C PRO A 111 -21.30 -3.04 3.58
N ASP A 112 -20.72 -1.95 3.06
CA ASP A 112 -19.94 -1.94 1.82
C ASP A 112 -18.58 -2.64 1.96
N TRP A 113 -18.16 -2.97 3.18
CA TRP A 113 -16.92 -3.69 3.49
C TRP A 113 -17.12 -5.17 3.78
N SER A 114 -18.31 -5.74 3.53
CA SER A 114 -18.52 -7.19 3.62
C SER A 114 -17.63 -7.95 2.63
N TRP A 115 -17.36 -9.20 2.91
CA TRP A 115 -16.57 -10.05 2.01
C TRP A 115 -17.14 -10.07 0.57
N GLU A 116 -18.44 -10.21 0.43
CA GLU A 116 -19.10 -10.21 -0.87
C GLU A 116 -18.82 -8.93 -1.68
N ARG A 117 -18.81 -7.77 -1.01
CA ARG A 117 -18.52 -6.48 -1.63
C ARG A 117 -17.03 -6.28 -1.93
N CYS A 118 -16.15 -6.77 -1.07
CA CYS A 118 -14.69 -6.60 -1.22
C CYS A 118 -14.07 -7.60 -2.20
N ARG A 119 -14.61 -8.82 -2.29
CA ARG A 119 -14.08 -9.89 -3.14
C ARG A 119 -13.84 -9.47 -4.61
N PRO A 120 -14.76 -8.78 -5.30
CA PRO A 120 -14.53 -8.32 -6.68
C PRO A 120 -13.31 -7.40 -6.82
N ALA A 121 -12.99 -6.60 -5.79
CA ALA A 121 -11.81 -5.76 -5.80
C ALA A 121 -10.52 -6.60 -5.70
N PHE A 122 -10.51 -7.66 -4.90
CA PHE A 122 -9.38 -8.60 -4.83
C PHE A 122 -9.13 -9.29 -6.17
N LEU A 123 -10.17 -9.77 -6.83
CA LEU A 123 -10.06 -10.39 -8.15
C LEU A 123 -9.52 -9.41 -9.21
N ARG A 124 -9.95 -8.14 -9.14
CA ARG A 124 -9.54 -7.10 -10.08
C ARG A 124 -8.12 -6.61 -9.88
N LEU A 125 -7.57 -6.70 -8.66
CA LEU A 125 -6.23 -6.21 -8.37
C LEU A 125 -5.12 -7.20 -8.74
N GLU A 126 -5.39 -8.50 -8.73
CA GLU A 126 -4.36 -9.53 -8.86
C GLU A 126 -4.31 -10.21 -10.22
N HIS A 127 -3.12 -10.68 -10.54
CA HIS A 127 -2.84 -11.66 -11.56
C HIS A 127 -2.16 -12.84 -10.86
N ASP A 128 -2.95 -13.80 -10.37
CA ASP A 128 -2.39 -15.01 -9.78
C ASP A 128 -1.81 -15.90 -10.88
N ARG A 129 -0.52 -16.23 -10.78
CA ARG A 129 0.22 -16.99 -11.79
C ARG A 129 0.16 -18.49 -11.56
N ASP A 130 -0.21 -18.89 -10.35
CA ASP A 130 -0.22 -20.28 -9.93
C ASP A 130 -1.64 -20.85 -9.82
N LYS A 131 -2.65 -20.00 -9.65
CA LYS A 131 -4.05 -20.38 -9.44
C LYS A 131 -4.95 -19.76 -10.49
N GLN A 132 -5.84 -20.58 -11.06
CA GLN A 132 -6.77 -20.17 -12.11
C GLN A 132 -8.17 -20.73 -11.80
N ASP A 133 -8.78 -20.22 -10.72
CA ASP A 133 -10.11 -20.60 -10.28
C ASP A 133 -10.96 -19.38 -9.94
N ALA A 134 -12.19 -19.60 -9.49
CA ALA A 134 -13.13 -18.52 -9.18
C ALA A 134 -12.72 -17.64 -7.98
N HIS A 135 -11.69 -18.03 -7.23
CA HIS A 135 -11.19 -17.28 -6.09
C HIS A 135 -10.03 -16.35 -6.45
N HIS A 136 -9.49 -16.46 -7.67
CA HIS A 136 -8.29 -15.74 -8.13
C HIS A 136 -8.54 -14.89 -9.35
N GLY A 137 -7.92 -13.69 -9.37
CA GLY A 137 -7.87 -12.84 -10.54
C GLY A 137 -6.73 -13.23 -11.48
N SER A 138 -6.96 -13.09 -12.79
CA SER A 138 -5.98 -13.46 -13.84
C SER A 138 -5.48 -12.29 -14.67
N ALA A 139 -6.03 -11.09 -14.47
CA ALA A 139 -5.77 -9.92 -15.34
C ALA A 139 -5.45 -8.62 -14.57
N GLY A 140 -5.36 -8.68 -13.25
CA GLY A 140 -5.03 -7.52 -12.44
C GLY A 140 -3.55 -7.13 -12.56
N PRO A 141 -3.19 -5.92 -12.15
CA PRO A 141 -1.83 -5.40 -12.30
C PRO A 141 -0.81 -6.01 -11.33
N ILE A 142 -1.25 -6.59 -10.20
CA ILE A 142 -0.34 -7.14 -9.19
C ILE A 142 -0.12 -8.64 -9.45
N PRO A 143 1.07 -9.07 -9.87
CA PRO A 143 1.37 -10.48 -10.02
C PRO A 143 1.48 -11.14 -8.65
N ILE A 144 0.79 -12.27 -8.48
CA ILE A 144 0.87 -13.12 -7.29
C ILE A 144 1.43 -14.47 -7.69
N ARG A 145 2.39 -14.97 -6.92
CA ARG A 145 2.92 -16.32 -7.04
C ARG A 145 3.34 -16.88 -5.69
N ARG A 146 3.48 -18.17 -5.62
CA ARG A 146 4.02 -18.89 -4.46
C ARG A 146 5.38 -19.46 -4.80
N HIS A 147 6.25 -19.61 -3.81
CA HIS A 147 7.50 -20.31 -4.00
C HIS A 147 7.26 -21.79 -4.25
N ALA A 148 7.85 -22.34 -5.31
CA ALA A 148 7.93 -23.79 -5.50
C ALA A 148 8.80 -24.41 -4.40
N SER A 149 8.61 -25.70 -4.10
CA SER A 149 9.38 -26.39 -3.04
C SER A 149 10.89 -26.24 -3.20
N ALA A 150 11.40 -26.25 -4.44
CA ALA A 150 12.82 -26.06 -4.72
C ALA A 150 13.35 -24.64 -4.47
N GLU A 151 12.48 -23.64 -4.33
CA GLU A 151 12.83 -22.24 -4.06
C GLU A 151 12.80 -21.92 -2.56
N LEU A 152 12.31 -22.83 -1.71
CA LEU A 152 12.23 -22.63 -0.28
C LEU A 152 13.63 -22.67 0.35
N ALA A 153 13.88 -21.77 1.28
CA ALA A 153 15.07 -21.87 2.12
C ALA A 153 14.98 -23.13 3.01
N THR A 154 16.11 -23.71 3.38
CA THR A 154 16.18 -24.96 4.16
C THR A 154 15.30 -24.94 5.41
N TRP A 155 15.29 -23.82 6.15
CA TRP A 155 14.44 -23.67 7.34
C TRP A 155 12.95 -23.62 7.02
N GLN A 156 12.55 -23.02 5.91
CA GLN A 156 11.16 -22.99 5.48
C GLN A 156 10.68 -24.38 5.07
N ALA A 157 11.49 -25.11 4.32
CA ALA A 157 11.20 -26.49 3.95
C ALA A 157 11.09 -27.40 5.19
N ALA A 158 12.04 -27.29 6.14
CA ALA A 158 12.02 -28.03 7.38
C ALA A 158 10.79 -27.71 8.25
N PHE A 159 10.36 -26.44 8.30
CA PHE A 159 9.15 -26.03 9.01
C PHE A 159 7.89 -26.69 8.41
N LEU A 160 7.76 -26.70 7.08
CA LEU A 160 6.61 -27.34 6.41
C LEU A 160 6.63 -28.86 6.64
N ALA A 161 7.80 -29.50 6.59
CA ALA A 161 7.93 -30.92 6.88
C ALA A 161 7.53 -31.24 8.34
N ALA A 162 7.97 -30.44 9.29
CA ALA A 162 7.58 -30.62 10.70
C ALA A 162 6.08 -30.42 10.91
N CYS A 163 5.44 -29.49 10.22
CA CYS A 163 3.97 -29.34 10.25
C CYS A 163 3.27 -30.60 9.74
N ASP A 164 3.75 -31.18 8.65
CA ASP A 164 3.21 -32.41 8.07
C ASP A 164 3.38 -33.60 9.02
N GLU A 165 4.57 -33.78 9.60
CA GLU A 165 4.87 -34.82 10.60
C GLU A 165 3.98 -34.73 11.85
N LEU A 166 3.61 -33.51 12.23
CA LEU A 166 2.70 -33.26 13.37
C LEU A 166 1.21 -33.33 13.01
N GLY A 167 0.88 -33.66 11.76
CA GLY A 167 -0.49 -33.84 11.29
C GLY A 167 -1.24 -32.55 11.02
N TYR A 168 -0.56 -31.41 10.88
CA TYR A 168 -1.22 -30.19 10.44
C TYR A 168 -1.56 -30.29 8.95
N ALA A 169 -2.76 -29.84 8.60
CA ALA A 169 -3.21 -29.85 7.21
C ALA A 169 -2.27 -29.02 6.33
N GLN A 170 -1.98 -29.51 5.15
CA GLN A 170 -1.37 -28.69 4.09
C GLN A 170 -2.45 -27.78 3.49
N ASN A 171 -2.11 -26.49 3.39
CA ASN A 171 -2.99 -25.51 2.74
C ASN A 171 -2.44 -25.20 1.35
N PRO A 172 -3.06 -25.69 0.27
CA PRO A 172 -2.56 -25.45 -1.09
C PRO A 172 -2.71 -23.99 -1.52
N ASP A 173 -3.47 -23.19 -0.77
CA ASP A 173 -3.74 -21.81 -1.11
C ASP A 173 -4.25 -20.98 0.08
N ALA A 174 -3.35 -20.18 0.65
CA ALA A 174 -3.65 -19.32 1.79
C ALA A 174 -4.56 -18.11 1.46
N ASN A 175 -4.85 -17.84 0.18
CA ASN A 175 -5.76 -16.78 -0.24
C ASN A 175 -7.18 -17.30 -0.57
N ARG A 176 -7.38 -18.60 -0.49
CA ARG A 176 -8.70 -19.19 -0.66
C ARG A 176 -9.52 -19.04 0.62
N PRO A 177 -10.80 -18.65 0.53
CA PRO A 177 -11.69 -18.62 1.69
C PRO A 177 -11.75 -19.96 2.40
N ASP A 178 -11.89 -19.93 3.71
CA ASP A 178 -12.15 -21.10 4.56
C ASP A 178 -11.07 -22.19 4.52
N THR A 179 -9.83 -21.82 4.19
CA THR A 179 -8.69 -22.74 4.23
C THR A 179 -7.75 -22.43 5.40
N THR A 180 -7.32 -23.49 6.08
CA THR A 180 -6.33 -23.42 7.16
C THR A 180 -5.23 -24.45 6.92
N GLY A 181 -4.05 -24.21 7.48
CA GLY A 181 -2.91 -25.13 7.35
C GLY A 181 -1.60 -24.44 7.01
N SER A 182 -0.57 -25.26 6.78
CA SER A 182 0.77 -24.81 6.41
C SER A 182 0.95 -24.70 4.91
N ALA A 183 1.55 -23.61 4.43
CA ALA A 183 1.83 -23.40 3.00
C ALA A 183 2.91 -22.34 2.76
N PRO A 184 3.54 -22.33 1.59
CA PRO A 184 4.24 -21.15 1.10
C PRO A 184 3.29 -19.97 0.93
N HIS A 185 3.68 -18.79 1.44
CA HIS A 185 2.88 -17.59 1.27
C HIS A 185 2.70 -17.18 -0.19
N PRO A 186 1.49 -16.72 -0.60
CA PRO A 186 1.33 -15.96 -1.83
C PRO A 186 2.10 -14.64 -1.71
N MET A 187 2.82 -14.27 -2.77
CA MET A 187 3.73 -13.13 -2.76
C MET A 187 3.61 -12.30 -4.04
N ASN A 188 3.63 -10.97 -3.90
CA ASN A 188 3.80 -10.06 -5.03
C ASN A 188 5.29 -9.86 -5.36
N LYS A 189 5.96 -10.96 -5.64
CA LYS A 189 7.38 -11.04 -5.97
C LYS A 189 7.60 -11.92 -7.20
N VAL A 190 8.32 -11.43 -8.19
CA VAL A 190 8.60 -12.14 -9.44
C VAL A 190 10.10 -12.13 -9.69
N ASN A 191 10.71 -13.29 -9.88
CA ASN A 191 12.15 -13.45 -10.10
C ASN A 191 13.02 -12.75 -9.04
N GLY A 192 12.60 -12.79 -7.79
CA GLY A 192 13.26 -12.08 -6.69
C GLY A 192 12.94 -10.59 -6.58
N GLU A 193 12.29 -10.01 -7.56
CA GLU A 193 11.96 -8.58 -7.59
C GLU A 193 10.62 -8.27 -6.93
N ARG A 194 10.59 -7.20 -6.13
CA ARG A 194 9.39 -6.69 -5.48
C ARG A 194 8.45 -6.02 -6.50
N MET A 195 7.20 -6.43 -6.51
CA MET A 195 6.13 -5.87 -7.34
C MET A 195 5.20 -5.03 -6.47
N GLY A 196 5.72 -3.89 -5.97
CA GLY A 196 4.97 -2.96 -5.14
C GLY A 196 3.89 -2.19 -5.93
N ALA A 197 2.96 -1.54 -5.21
CA ALA A 197 1.80 -0.89 -5.83
C ALA A 197 2.17 0.16 -6.88
N ALA A 198 3.18 1.00 -6.64
CA ALA A 198 3.60 1.99 -7.64
C ALA A 198 4.12 1.33 -8.92
N ARG A 199 4.92 0.27 -8.80
CA ARG A 199 5.44 -0.47 -9.96
C ARG A 199 4.33 -1.10 -10.79
N CYS A 200 3.24 -1.53 -10.13
CA CYS A 200 2.12 -2.20 -10.77
C CYS A 200 1.04 -1.24 -11.31
N TYR A 201 0.83 -0.11 -10.65
CA TYR A 201 -0.25 0.82 -10.98
C TYR A 201 0.21 2.14 -11.61
N LEU A 202 1.41 2.64 -11.28
CA LEU A 202 1.96 3.86 -11.85
C LEU A 202 2.95 3.53 -12.98
N THR A 203 2.47 2.73 -13.94
CA THR A 203 3.22 2.36 -15.15
C THR A 203 3.51 3.57 -16.04
N ALA A 204 4.36 3.43 -17.04
CA ALA A 204 4.66 4.52 -17.97
C ALA A 204 3.39 5.09 -18.63
N ASP A 205 2.48 4.23 -19.07
CA ASP A 205 1.22 4.62 -19.69
C ASP A 205 0.30 5.38 -18.74
N VAL A 206 0.21 4.93 -17.47
CA VAL A 206 -0.60 5.61 -16.45
C VAL A 206 -0.01 6.98 -16.13
N ARG A 207 1.30 7.07 -15.97
CA ARG A 207 2.00 8.35 -15.70
C ARG A 207 1.90 9.34 -16.86
N ALA A 208 1.76 8.85 -18.10
CA ALA A 208 1.60 9.68 -19.30
C ALA A 208 0.18 10.25 -19.47
N ARG A 209 -0.79 9.84 -18.63
CA ARG A 209 -2.16 10.36 -18.72
C ARG A 209 -2.21 11.85 -18.40
N PRO A 210 -2.84 12.68 -19.25
CA PRO A 210 -2.90 14.15 -19.05
C PRO A 210 -3.51 14.57 -17.71
N GLY A 211 -4.43 13.75 -17.18
CA GLY A 211 -5.11 13.99 -15.91
C GLY A 211 -4.33 13.56 -14.65
N LEU A 212 -3.10 13.05 -14.80
CA LEU A 212 -2.29 12.62 -13.64
C LEU A 212 -0.98 13.42 -13.57
N ARG A 213 -0.78 14.05 -12.43
CA ARG A 213 0.51 14.65 -12.05
C ARG A 213 1.02 14.01 -10.77
N ILE A 214 2.29 13.61 -10.74
CA ILE A 214 2.94 13.06 -9.55
C ILE A 214 4.02 14.04 -9.11
N LYS A 215 3.98 14.44 -7.85
CA LYS A 215 4.98 15.34 -7.24
C LYS A 215 5.58 14.68 -6.02
N ALA A 216 6.78 14.16 -6.19
CA ALA A 216 7.59 13.58 -5.14
C ALA A 216 8.31 14.68 -4.32
N GLU A 217 9.02 14.28 -3.26
CA GLU A 217 9.75 15.16 -2.36
C GLU A 217 8.92 16.34 -1.85
N THR A 218 7.61 16.08 -1.67
CA THR A 218 6.62 17.06 -1.26
C THR A 218 5.86 16.54 -0.04
N HIS A 219 6.22 17.04 1.13
CA HIS A 219 5.63 16.65 2.40
C HIS A 219 4.39 17.50 2.69
N VAL A 220 3.23 16.85 2.85
CA VAL A 220 1.99 17.53 3.27
C VAL A 220 2.01 17.75 4.79
N VAL A 221 1.92 19.01 5.18
CA VAL A 221 1.91 19.42 6.57
C VAL A 221 0.51 19.27 7.16
N ARG A 222 -0.49 19.84 6.49
CA ARG A 222 -1.89 19.81 6.92
C ARG A 222 -2.86 20.07 5.76
N VAL A 223 -4.12 19.75 5.97
CA VAL A 223 -5.24 20.13 5.12
C VAL A 223 -5.71 21.55 5.50
N LEU A 224 -6.10 22.32 4.51
CA LEU A 224 -6.60 23.69 4.68
C LEU A 224 -8.11 23.75 4.48
N PHE A 225 -8.77 24.56 5.32
CA PHE A 225 -10.22 24.72 5.35
C PHE A 225 -10.64 26.18 5.27
N GLU A 226 -11.77 26.42 4.61
CA GLU A 226 -12.59 27.63 4.75
C GLU A 226 -13.91 27.21 5.41
N GLY A 227 -14.09 27.52 6.69
CA GLY A 227 -15.14 26.95 7.50
C GLY A 227 -15.00 25.43 7.62
N LEU A 228 -15.96 24.68 7.10
CA LEU A 228 -15.94 23.21 7.06
C LEU A 228 -15.54 22.64 5.67
N ARG A 229 -15.30 23.51 4.68
CA ARG A 229 -14.94 23.08 3.33
C ARG A 229 -13.43 22.98 3.18
N VAL A 230 -12.95 21.86 2.68
CA VAL A 230 -11.56 21.69 2.26
C VAL A 230 -11.28 22.62 1.07
N VAL A 231 -10.14 23.34 1.11
CA VAL A 231 -9.71 24.23 0.02
C VAL A 231 -8.31 23.91 -0.50
N GLY A 232 -7.62 22.96 0.11
CA GLY A 232 -6.29 22.53 -0.33
C GLY A 232 -5.45 21.94 0.78
N VAL A 233 -4.13 21.93 0.54
CA VAL A 233 -3.13 21.42 1.47
C VAL A 233 -1.94 22.39 1.58
N GLU A 234 -1.38 22.51 2.79
CA GLU A 234 -0.07 23.13 3.01
C GLU A 234 1.01 22.05 2.84
N VAL A 235 2.03 22.37 2.05
CA VAL A 235 3.12 21.44 1.75
C VAL A 235 4.49 22.08 2.02
N THR A 236 5.48 21.22 2.23
CA THR A 236 6.89 21.60 2.27
C THR A 236 7.64 20.80 1.20
N SER A 237 8.38 21.50 0.35
CA SER A 237 9.24 20.91 -0.69
C SER A 237 10.52 21.73 -0.80
N GLY A 238 11.70 21.09 -0.80
CA GLY A 238 12.99 21.79 -0.81
C GLY A 238 13.21 22.73 0.38
N GLY A 239 12.54 22.51 1.51
CA GLY A 239 12.59 23.38 2.70
C GLY A 239 11.61 24.57 2.66
N GLU A 240 10.95 24.83 1.54
CA GLU A 240 9.99 25.93 1.39
C GLU A 240 8.55 25.46 1.62
N ARG A 241 7.75 26.30 2.28
CA ARG A 241 6.32 26.09 2.47
C ARG A 241 5.54 26.74 1.34
N SER A 242 4.51 26.02 0.86
CA SER A 242 3.58 26.54 -0.14
C SER A 242 2.19 25.92 0.02
N VAL A 243 1.22 26.46 -0.72
CA VAL A 243 -0.16 26.01 -0.72
C VAL A 243 -0.50 25.44 -2.09
N ILE A 244 -1.14 24.28 -2.08
CA ILE A 244 -1.75 23.67 -3.25
C ILE A 244 -3.25 23.67 -3.02
N HIS A 245 -4.00 24.41 -3.87
CA HIS A 245 -5.46 24.45 -3.81
C HIS A 245 -6.06 23.18 -4.40
N ALA A 246 -7.17 22.72 -3.81
CA ALA A 246 -7.87 21.52 -4.26
C ALA A 246 -9.37 21.60 -3.92
N ASP A 247 -10.19 21.04 -4.81
CA ASP A 247 -11.63 20.88 -4.56
C ASP A 247 -11.90 19.64 -3.69
N ARG A 248 -10.99 18.65 -3.75
CA ARG A 248 -11.03 17.41 -2.98
C ARG A 248 -9.63 17.02 -2.51
N VAL A 249 -9.53 16.55 -1.27
CA VAL A 249 -8.31 15.97 -0.70
C VAL A 249 -8.59 14.54 -0.27
N VAL A 250 -7.76 13.61 -0.73
CA VAL A 250 -7.76 12.20 -0.33
C VAL A 250 -6.52 11.94 0.51
N LEU A 251 -6.70 11.55 1.77
CA LEU A 251 -5.58 11.19 2.66
C LEU A 251 -5.28 9.69 2.53
N ALA A 252 -4.12 9.37 1.98
CA ALA A 252 -3.61 8.01 1.75
C ALA A 252 -2.19 7.82 2.32
N SER A 253 -1.84 8.57 3.37
CA SER A 253 -0.50 8.65 3.95
C SER A 253 -0.19 7.53 4.97
N GLY A 254 -1.04 6.50 5.01
CA GLY A 254 -0.89 5.35 5.91
C GLY A 254 -1.34 5.61 7.34
N ALA A 255 -1.33 4.55 8.15
CA ALA A 255 -1.93 4.53 9.49
C ALA A 255 -1.24 5.47 10.51
N ILE A 256 -0.01 5.88 10.25
CA ILE A 256 0.73 6.78 11.16
C ILE A 256 0.61 8.24 10.70
N SER A 257 0.86 8.49 9.42
CA SER A 257 0.92 9.88 8.94
C SER A 257 -0.46 10.51 8.71
N THR A 258 -1.48 9.72 8.32
CA THR A 258 -2.84 10.23 8.11
C THR A 258 -3.44 10.84 9.39
N PRO A 259 -3.44 10.15 10.55
CA PRO A 259 -3.86 10.77 11.81
C PRO A 259 -3.04 12.02 12.17
N GLY A 260 -1.72 11.99 11.97
CA GLY A 260 -0.87 13.14 12.23
C GLY A 260 -1.20 14.35 11.34
N ILE A 261 -1.57 14.16 10.08
CA ILE A 261 -2.05 15.22 9.19
C ILE A 261 -3.39 15.76 9.70
N LEU A 262 -4.32 14.89 10.08
CA LEU A 262 -5.63 15.29 10.62
C LEU A 262 -5.47 16.13 11.89
N LEU A 263 -4.67 15.69 12.86
CA LEU A 263 -4.41 16.45 14.09
C LEU A 263 -3.83 17.84 13.79
N ARG A 264 -2.82 17.94 12.91
CA ARG A 264 -2.27 19.24 12.49
C ARG A 264 -3.25 20.11 11.70
N SER A 265 -4.33 19.51 11.20
CA SER A 265 -5.42 20.20 10.49
C SER A 265 -6.56 20.63 11.42
N GLY A 266 -6.45 20.39 12.73
CA GLY A 266 -7.51 20.68 13.71
C GLY A 266 -8.64 19.65 13.72
N ILE A 267 -8.36 18.40 13.25
CA ILE A 267 -9.32 17.29 13.23
C ILE A 267 -8.81 16.17 14.14
N GLY A 268 -9.51 15.95 15.24
CA GLY A 268 -9.14 14.92 16.21
C GLY A 268 -9.86 15.09 17.55
N PRO A 269 -9.54 14.24 18.54
CA PRO A 269 -10.04 14.40 19.89
C PRO A 269 -9.60 15.75 20.47
N ARG A 270 -10.51 16.46 21.13
CA ARG A 270 -10.25 17.81 21.69
C ARG A 270 -9.04 17.86 22.61
N ALA A 271 -8.74 16.77 23.30
CA ALA A 271 -7.60 16.68 24.22
C ALA A 271 -6.25 16.58 23.49
N GLU A 272 -6.25 16.26 22.18
CA GLU A 272 -5.05 16.07 21.35
C GLU A 272 -4.80 17.28 20.41
N LEU A 273 -5.77 18.20 20.30
CA LEU A 273 -5.72 19.43 19.50
C LEU A 273 -5.29 20.64 20.35
#